data_cee2181c68f0e7c7f97ac7f2de9a3421
#
_entry.id   cee2181c68f0e7c7f97ac7f2de9a3421
#
_cell.length_a   1.000
_cell.length_b   1.000
_cell.length_c   1.000
_cell.angle_alpha   90.00
_cell.angle_beta   90.00
_cell.angle_gamma   90.00
#
_symmetry.space_group_name_H-M   'P 1'
#
loop_
_entity.id
_entity.type
_entity.pdbx_description
1 polymer ?
#
loop_
_entity_poly.entity_id
_entity_poly.type
_entity_poly.pdbx_seq_one_letter_code
_entity_poly.pdbx_strand_id
1 'polypeptide(L)'
;MAAEPLSLPEQDAYPTTDTAARQKVLGIVRRFSEDTAGAQLDHLIHDRIRLGIVSALTVNPTLTFTELKRLLATSDGNLSVHARKLEDAGFVNCCKSFDGRKPRTDYALTETGRKALERYLAHMESLIKAVRDSEAIS
;
A
#
# COMPACT_ATOMS: atom_id res chain seq x y z
N MET A 1 -2.30 -27.88 -33.22
CA MET A 1 -1.20 -27.03 -33.29
C MET A 1 -1.07 -26.17 -32.06
N ALA A 2 0.01 -26.23 -31.47
CA ALA A 2 0.18 -25.47 -30.29
C ALA A 2 0.23 -24.01 -30.65
N ALA A 3 -0.53 -23.24 -29.96
CA ALA A 3 -0.39 -21.84 -30.09
C ALA A 3 1.02 -21.48 -29.69
N GLU A 4 1.57 -20.62 -30.42
CA GLU A 4 2.80 -20.02 -29.99
C GLU A 4 2.61 -19.56 -28.58
N PRO A 5 3.48 -19.94 -27.71
CA PRO A 5 3.39 -19.35 -26.41
C PRO A 5 3.36 -17.86 -26.63
N LEU A 6 2.62 -17.22 -25.80
CA LEU A 6 2.59 -15.78 -25.85
C LEU A 6 3.95 -15.29 -25.43
N SER A 7 4.93 -15.71 -26.16
CA SER A 7 6.24 -15.16 -25.92
C SER A 7 6.16 -13.73 -26.28
N LEU A 8 6.47 -12.91 -25.35
CA LEU A 8 6.65 -11.52 -25.66
C LEU A 8 7.66 -11.44 -26.79
N PRO A 9 7.37 -10.60 -27.77
CA PRO A 9 8.33 -10.47 -28.87
C PRO A 9 9.58 -9.84 -28.31
N GLU A 10 10.35 -10.54 -27.72
CA GLU A 10 11.69 -10.21 -27.33
C GLU A 10 11.94 -8.72 -27.19
N GLN A 11 13.04 -8.24 -27.71
CA GLN A 11 13.38 -6.84 -27.62
C GLN A 11 12.59 -5.96 -28.56
N ASP A 12 11.93 -6.53 -29.51
CA ASP A 12 11.24 -5.73 -30.52
C ASP A 12 9.99 -5.05 -30.00
N ALA A 13 9.41 -5.59 -28.92
CA ALA A 13 8.18 -5.04 -28.37
C ALA A 13 8.43 -3.87 -27.45
N TYR A 14 9.62 -3.72 -26.98
CA TYR A 14 9.95 -2.66 -26.02
C TYR A 14 11.05 -1.79 -26.55
N PRO A 15 11.01 -0.51 -26.24
CA PRO A 15 12.14 0.34 -26.56
C PRO A 15 13.37 -0.25 -25.91
N THR A 16 14.48 -0.04 -26.53
CA THR A 16 15.73 -0.51 -25.99
C THR A 16 15.90 0.03 -24.58
N THR A 17 16.09 -0.85 -23.65
CA THR A 17 16.23 -0.49 -22.27
C THR A 17 17.55 -0.99 -21.76
N ASP A 18 18.23 -0.16 -21.00
CA ASP A 18 19.45 -0.57 -20.35
C ASP A 18 19.16 -1.79 -19.48
N THR A 19 20.00 -2.82 -19.63
CA THR A 19 19.83 -4.05 -18.86
C THR A 19 19.90 -3.79 -17.35
N ALA A 20 20.80 -2.90 -16.93
CA ALA A 20 20.92 -2.56 -15.51
C ALA A 20 19.65 -1.90 -14.99
N ALA A 21 19.06 -0.97 -15.75
CA ALA A 21 17.82 -0.32 -15.36
C ALA A 21 16.69 -1.32 -15.28
N ARG A 22 16.61 -2.23 -16.24
CA ARG A 22 15.61 -3.28 -16.26
C ARG A 22 15.74 -4.18 -15.03
N GLN A 23 16.96 -4.62 -14.73
CA GLN A 23 17.22 -5.48 -13.58
C GLN A 23 16.87 -4.79 -12.27
N LYS A 24 17.08 -3.49 -12.20
CA LYS A 24 16.73 -2.73 -11.02
C LYS A 24 15.23 -2.74 -10.78
N VAL A 25 14.42 -2.51 -11.81
CA VAL A 25 12.96 -2.59 -11.71
C VAL A 25 12.53 -3.97 -11.25
N LEU A 26 13.05 -5.02 -11.90
CA LEU A 26 12.67 -6.39 -11.59
C LEU A 26 13.09 -6.79 -10.18
N GLY A 27 14.22 -6.28 -9.71
CA GLY A 27 14.67 -6.52 -8.34
C GLY A 27 13.72 -5.90 -7.31
N ILE A 28 13.23 -4.69 -7.58
CA ILE A 28 12.26 -4.04 -6.70
C ILE A 28 10.95 -4.81 -6.68
N VAL A 29 10.47 -5.23 -7.85
CA VAL A 29 9.24 -6.02 -7.97
C VAL A 29 9.37 -7.32 -7.20
N ARG A 30 10.52 -7.99 -7.32
CA ARG A 30 10.74 -9.26 -6.62
C ARG A 30 10.62 -9.11 -5.13
N ARG A 31 11.06 -7.98 -4.57
CA ARG A 31 10.96 -7.75 -3.13
C ARG A 31 9.54 -7.68 -2.62
N PHE A 32 8.59 -7.31 -3.47
CA PHE A 32 7.17 -7.34 -3.08
C PHE A 32 6.67 -8.77 -2.88
N SER A 33 7.32 -9.74 -3.52
CA SER A 33 6.88 -11.14 -3.46
C SER A 33 7.60 -11.94 -2.38
N GLU A 34 8.60 -11.38 -1.72
CA GLU A 34 9.35 -12.10 -0.72
C GLU A 34 8.52 -12.29 0.54
N ASP A 35 8.58 -13.49 1.09
CA ASP A 35 7.84 -13.83 2.30
C ASP A 35 8.69 -13.48 3.53
N THR A 36 8.90 -12.20 3.71
CA THR A 36 9.62 -11.66 4.87
C THR A 36 8.67 -10.82 5.69
N ALA A 37 9.06 -10.54 6.94
CA ALA A 37 8.26 -9.68 7.80
C ALA A 37 8.03 -8.30 7.15
N GLY A 38 9.06 -7.74 6.53
CA GLY A 38 8.93 -6.46 5.85
C GLY A 38 7.96 -6.51 4.68
N ALA A 39 8.07 -7.57 3.86
CA ALA A 39 7.16 -7.73 2.73
C ALA A 39 5.73 -7.94 3.18
N GLN A 40 5.53 -8.68 4.27
CA GLN A 40 4.18 -8.90 4.81
C GLN A 40 3.57 -7.58 5.28
N LEU A 41 4.36 -6.72 5.91
CA LEU A 41 3.89 -5.40 6.32
C LEU A 41 3.55 -4.52 5.12
N ASP A 42 4.34 -4.61 4.06
CA ASP A 42 4.07 -3.88 2.82
C ASP A 42 2.77 -4.38 2.19
N HIS A 43 2.54 -5.69 2.20
CA HIS A 43 1.29 -6.27 1.71
C HIS A 43 0.09 -5.75 2.50
N LEU A 44 0.24 -5.61 3.80
CA LEU A 44 -0.84 -5.12 4.64
C LEU A 44 -1.23 -3.70 4.24
N ILE A 45 -0.26 -2.85 3.96
CA ILE A 45 -0.52 -1.47 3.56
C ILE A 45 -0.92 -1.36 2.08
N HIS A 46 -0.43 -2.29 1.26
CA HIS A 46 -0.67 -2.28 -0.19
C HIS A 46 -2.11 -2.70 -0.50
N ASP A 47 -3.04 -1.90 -0.05
CA ASP A 47 -4.47 -2.08 -0.27
C ASP A 47 -5.07 -0.69 -0.23
N ARG A 48 -5.96 -0.39 -1.17
CA ARG A 48 -6.51 0.96 -1.33
C ARG A 48 -7.12 1.50 -0.05
N ILE A 49 -7.91 0.70 0.63
CA ILE A 49 -8.61 1.15 1.84
C ILE A 49 -7.62 1.31 2.99
N ARG A 50 -6.76 0.32 3.21
CA ARG A 50 -5.79 0.37 4.31
C ARG A 50 -4.77 1.48 4.10
N LEU A 51 -4.27 1.64 2.88
CA LEU A 51 -3.37 2.74 2.56
C LEU A 51 -4.06 4.08 2.78
N GLY A 52 -5.33 4.18 2.40
CA GLY A 52 -6.11 5.39 2.62
C GLY A 52 -6.26 5.71 4.10
N ILE A 53 -6.52 4.71 4.94
CA ILE A 53 -6.67 4.91 6.37
C ILE A 53 -5.37 5.47 6.97
N VAL A 54 -4.26 4.78 6.75
CA VAL A 54 -2.99 5.21 7.36
C VAL A 54 -2.53 6.55 6.81
N SER A 55 -2.75 6.81 5.53
CA SER A 55 -2.37 8.08 4.93
C SER A 55 -3.18 9.24 5.51
N ALA A 56 -4.49 9.06 5.66
CA ALA A 56 -5.35 10.09 6.23
C ALA A 56 -4.97 10.39 7.67
N LEU A 57 -4.55 9.37 8.41
CA LEU A 57 -4.17 9.54 9.81
C LEU A 57 -2.79 10.17 9.99
N THR A 58 -2.01 10.35 8.93
CA THR A 58 -0.75 11.11 9.05
C THR A 58 -1.02 12.60 9.19
N VAL A 59 -2.13 13.07 8.65
CA VAL A 59 -2.46 14.51 8.66
C VAL A 59 -3.62 14.86 9.58
N ASN A 60 -4.15 13.87 10.28
CA ASN A 60 -5.20 14.07 11.28
C ASN A 60 -4.83 13.28 12.53
N PRO A 61 -4.81 13.91 13.71
CA PRO A 61 -4.50 13.18 14.94
C PRO A 61 -5.43 12.00 15.18
N THR A 62 -6.71 12.16 14.90
CA THR A 62 -7.70 11.10 14.96
C THR A 62 -8.73 11.28 13.86
N LEU A 63 -9.35 10.18 13.46
CA LEU A 63 -10.50 10.20 12.58
C LEU A 63 -11.50 9.18 13.10
N THR A 64 -12.78 9.53 13.03
CA THR A 64 -13.82 8.60 13.45
C THR A 64 -14.09 7.58 12.35
N PHE A 65 -14.72 6.48 12.73
CA PHE A 65 -15.17 5.47 11.78
C PHE A 65 -16.03 6.09 10.67
N THR A 66 -16.96 6.95 11.05
CA THR A 66 -17.85 7.60 10.10
C THR A 66 -17.08 8.52 9.13
N GLU A 67 -16.10 9.26 9.66
CA GLU A 67 -15.28 10.13 8.83
C GLU A 67 -14.46 9.33 7.82
N LEU A 68 -13.86 8.22 8.27
CA LEU A 68 -13.09 7.35 7.38
C LEU A 68 -13.98 6.70 6.33
N LYS A 69 -15.15 6.24 6.74
CA LYS A 69 -16.10 5.63 5.81
C LYS A 69 -16.48 6.60 4.69
N ARG A 70 -16.76 7.83 5.06
CA ARG A 70 -17.14 8.85 4.10
C ARG A 70 -15.97 9.21 3.19
N LEU A 71 -14.81 9.42 3.80
CA LEU A 71 -13.60 9.80 3.07
C LEU A 71 -13.22 8.76 2.03
N LEU A 72 -13.31 7.48 2.39
CA LEU A 72 -12.90 6.38 1.53
C LEU A 72 -14.03 5.84 0.66
N ALA A 73 -15.23 6.38 0.82
CA ALA A 73 -16.40 5.98 0.05
C ALA A 73 -16.59 4.45 0.07
N THR A 74 -16.61 3.90 1.27
CA THR A 74 -16.71 2.45 1.43
C THR A 74 -17.88 2.11 2.37
N SER A 75 -18.14 0.83 2.54
CA SER A 75 -19.21 0.35 3.41
C SER A 75 -18.71 0.13 4.83
N ASP A 76 -19.65 0.06 5.79
CA ASP A 76 -19.32 -0.25 7.18
C ASP A 76 -18.56 -1.56 7.29
N GLY A 77 -19.05 -2.60 6.62
CA GLY A 77 -18.44 -3.91 6.71
C GLY A 77 -17.05 -3.94 6.11
N ASN A 78 -16.87 -3.31 4.98
CA ASN A 78 -15.57 -3.27 4.33
C ASN A 78 -14.56 -2.49 5.17
N LEU A 79 -14.96 -1.32 5.68
CA LEU A 79 -14.09 -0.52 6.53
C LEU A 79 -13.74 -1.27 7.82
N SER A 80 -14.72 -1.93 8.44
CA SER A 80 -14.49 -2.69 9.67
C SER A 80 -13.41 -3.75 9.49
N VAL A 81 -13.46 -4.49 8.39
CA VAL A 81 -12.49 -5.55 8.11
C VAL A 81 -11.08 -4.96 7.96
N HIS A 82 -10.96 -3.90 7.19
CA HIS A 82 -9.66 -3.30 6.94
C HIS A 82 -9.09 -2.59 8.17
N ALA A 83 -9.93 -1.87 8.90
CA ALA A 83 -9.49 -1.20 10.12
C ALA A 83 -9.02 -2.22 11.15
N ARG A 84 -9.72 -3.36 11.24
CA ARG A 84 -9.34 -4.41 12.16
C ARG A 84 -7.98 -5.01 11.84
N LYS A 85 -7.71 -5.21 10.56
CA LYS A 85 -6.40 -5.72 10.13
C LYS A 85 -5.27 -4.77 10.52
N LEU A 86 -5.52 -3.47 10.40
CA LEU A 86 -4.51 -2.47 10.80
C LEU A 86 -4.34 -2.43 12.31
N GLU A 87 -5.43 -2.55 13.05
CA GLU A 87 -5.38 -2.58 14.50
C GLU A 87 -4.64 -3.82 14.99
N ASP A 88 -4.94 -4.98 14.43
CA ASP A 88 -4.30 -6.23 14.80
C ASP A 88 -2.79 -6.20 14.52
N ALA A 89 -2.38 -5.49 13.49
CA ALA A 89 -0.96 -5.32 13.17
C ALA A 89 -0.28 -4.26 14.03
N GLY A 90 -1.03 -3.53 14.83
CA GLY A 90 -0.48 -2.47 15.67
C GLY A 90 -0.23 -1.16 14.92
N PHE A 91 -0.81 -1.00 13.74
CA PHE A 91 -0.60 0.21 12.93
C PHE A 91 -1.52 1.35 13.33
N VAL A 92 -2.68 1.03 13.87
CA VAL A 92 -3.62 2.03 14.36
C VAL A 92 -4.12 1.61 15.73
N ASN A 93 -4.47 2.61 16.54
CA ASN A 93 -5.18 2.42 17.79
C ASN A 93 -6.65 2.73 17.56
N CYS A 94 -7.51 1.95 18.18
CA CYS A 94 -8.94 2.14 18.11
C CYS A 94 -9.45 2.49 19.51
N CYS A 95 -10.15 3.59 19.63
CA CYS A 95 -10.71 4.03 20.88
C CYS A 95 -12.21 4.11 20.74
N LYS A 96 -12.92 3.32 21.54
CA LYS A 96 -14.39 3.32 21.54
C LYS A 96 -14.88 4.13 22.73
N SER A 97 -15.84 5.01 22.45
CA SER A 97 -16.42 5.88 23.46
C SER A 97 -17.87 6.17 23.08
N PHE A 98 -18.46 7.13 23.77
CA PHE A 98 -19.82 7.57 23.46
C PHE A 98 -19.82 9.08 23.24
N ASP A 99 -20.58 9.50 22.25
CA ASP A 99 -20.88 10.89 22.01
C ASP A 99 -22.36 11.06 22.41
N GLY A 100 -22.58 11.42 23.68
CA GLY A 100 -23.89 11.35 24.26
C GLY A 100 -24.31 9.89 24.40
N ARG A 101 -25.36 9.49 23.69
CA ARG A 101 -25.83 8.10 23.69
C ARG A 101 -25.35 7.30 22.50
N LYS A 102 -24.65 7.96 21.57
CA LYS A 102 -24.21 7.30 20.34
C LYS A 102 -22.83 6.72 20.53
N PRO A 103 -22.62 5.48 20.10
CA PRO A 103 -21.27 4.92 20.10
C PRO A 103 -20.38 5.72 19.14
N ARG A 104 -19.14 5.90 19.53
CA ARG A 104 -18.17 6.60 18.74
C ARG A 104 -16.87 5.79 18.71
N THR A 105 -16.31 5.59 17.54
CA THR A 105 -15.04 4.91 17.37
C THR A 105 -14.05 5.86 16.71
N ASP A 106 -12.93 6.09 17.36
CA ASP A 106 -11.86 6.94 16.86
C ASP A 106 -10.63 6.09 16.59
N TYR A 107 -9.93 6.45 15.53
CA TYR A 107 -8.67 5.80 15.15
C TYR A 107 -7.55 6.80 15.17
N ALA A 108 -6.37 6.36 15.55
CA ALA A 108 -5.15 7.16 15.52
C ALA A 108 -4.02 6.29 14.98
N LEU A 109 -3.09 6.92 14.28
CA LEU A 109 -1.93 6.22 13.74
C LEU A 109 -0.92 5.99 14.87
N THR A 110 -0.37 4.79 14.93
CA THR A 110 0.72 4.50 15.86
C THR A 110 2.06 4.83 15.21
N GLU A 111 3.12 4.86 16.04
CA GLU A 111 4.47 5.03 15.51
C GLU A 111 4.84 3.86 14.60
N THR A 112 4.43 2.64 14.96
CA THR A 112 4.65 1.47 14.12
C THR A 112 3.96 1.63 12.76
N GLY A 113 2.73 2.14 12.77
CA GLY A 113 2.01 2.39 11.53
C GLY A 113 2.66 3.47 10.69
N ARG A 114 3.15 4.54 11.32
CA ARG A 114 3.84 5.60 10.61
C ARG A 114 5.09 5.08 9.92
N LYS A 115 5.88 4.29 10.63
CA LYS A 115 7.11 3.71 10.07
C LYS A 115 6.80 2.74 8.93
N ALA A 116 5.73 1.97 9.07
CA ALA A 116 5.32 1.05 8.01
C ALA A 116 4.92 1.82 6.75
N LEU A 117 4.20 2.92 6.91
CA LEU A 117 3.83 3.75 5.78
C LEU A 117 5.06 4.37 5.13
N GLU A 118 5.99 4.90 5.93
CA GLU A 118 7.22 5.49 5.41
C GLU A 118 8.02 4.48 4.58
N ARG A 119 8.14 3.26 5.10
CA ARG A 119 8.85 2.19 4.37
C ARG A 119 8.15 1.84 3.07
N TYR A 120 6.83 1.75 3.10
CA TYR A 120 6.04 1.47 1.91
C TYR A 120 6.22 2.57 0.87
N LEU A 121 6.15 3.83 1.29
CA LEU A 121 6.31 4.96 0.38
C LEU A 121 7.71 5.00 -0.22
N ALA A 122 8.74 4.73 0.59
CA ALA A 122 10.12 4.68 0.09
C ALA A 122 10.27 3.58 -0.97
N HIS A 123 9.64 2.43 -0.75
CA HIS A 123 9.68 1.34 -1.71
C HIS A 123 8.98 1.74 -3.01
N MET A 124 7.83 2.38 -2.91
CA MET A 124 7.09 2.84 -4.10
C MET A 124 7.87 3.94 -4.84
N GLU A 125 8.52 4.83 -4.12
CA GLU A 125 9.36 5.85 -4.74
C GLU A 125 10.51 5.22 -5.52
N SER A 126 11.13 4.19 -4.95
CA SER A 126 12.19 3.45 -5.64
C SER A 126 11.69 2.82 -6.93
N LEU A 127 10.50 2.24 -6.88
CA LEU A 127 9.89 1.63 -8.06
C LEU A 127 9.59 2.68 -9.12
N ILE A 128 8.95 3.78 -8.72
CA ILE A 128 8.60 4.86 -9.64
C ILE A 128 9.86 5.41 -10.31
N LYS A 129 10.90 5.66 -9.51
CA LYS A 129 12.15 6.18 -10.04
C LYS A 129 12.80 5.20 -11.03
N ALA A 130 12.83 3.92 -10.66
CA ALA A 130 13.44 2.91 -11.52
C ALA A 130 12.70 2.77 -12.85
N VAL A 131 11.37 2.82 -12.81
CA VAL A 131 10.58 2.74 -14.03
C VAL A 131 10.81 3.97 -14.91
N ARG A 132 10.81 5.16 -14.31
CA ARG A 132 11.06 6.39 -15.06
C ARG A 132 12.45 6.41 -15.66
N ASP A 133 13.45 5.96 -14.91
CA ASP A 133 14.81 5.90 -15.41
C ASP A 133 14.93 4.93 -16.59
N SER A 134 14.22 3.80 -16.54
CA SER A 134 14.24 2.84 -17.62
C SER A 134 13.57 3.40 -18.88
N GLU A 135 12.52 4.19 -18.71
CA GLU A 135 11.85 4.82 -19.85
C GLU A 135 12.71 5.93 -20.46
N ALA A 136 13.44 6.66 -19.63
CA ALA A 136 14.26 7.76 -20.08
C ALA A 136 15.43 7.31 -20.95
N ILE A 137 15.84 6.05 -20.81
CA ILE A 137 16.96 5.48 -21.56
C ILE A 137 16.55 5.08 -22.98
N SER A 138 15.27 4.82 -23.18
CA SER A 138 14.83 4.36 -24.50
C SER A 138 14.76 5.45 -25.57
#